data_5132cc43326346ebf65f44a9ccf10f0c
#
_entry.id   5132cc43326346ebf65f44a9ccf10f0c
#
_cell.length_a   1.000
_cell.length_b   1.000
_cell.length_c   1.000
_cell.angle_alpha   90.00
_cell.angle_beta   90.00
_cell.angle_gamma   90.00
#
_symmetry.space_group_name_H-M   'P 1'
#
loop_
_entity.id
_entity.type
_entity.pdbx_description
1 polymer ?
#
loop_
_entity_poly.entity_id
_entity_poly.type
_entity_poly.pdbx_seq_one_letter_code
_entity_poly.pdbx_strand_id
1 'polypeptide(L)'
;MKKGKVVLVGTGFVGMSMAYSMLNRGGINELVLIDIDKDKTIGEEMDLSHGLPFAPQKMVIKAGDYDQCKDAQVVVITAGIPQKPGQSRLELAQTNTKIMKEITENIMA
;
A
#
# COMPACT_ATOMS: atom_id res chain seq x y z
N MET A 1 -11.01 6.28 -14.32
CA MET A 1 -10.98 5.84 -12.91
C MET A 1 -11.78 4.55 -12.78
N LYS A 2 -11.15 3.52 -12.27
CA LYS A 2 -11.79 2.21 -12.08
C LYS A 2 -12.48 2.17 -10.73
N LYS A 3 -13.79 1.96 -10.73
CA LYS A 3 -14.60 1.93 -9.52
C LYS A 3 -14.18 0.77 -8.61
N GLY A 4 -13.96 1.07 -7.35
CA GLY A 4 -13.58 0.08 -6.33
C GLY A 4 -12.13 -0.36 -6.36
N LYS A 5 -11.27 0.30 -7.13
CA LYS A 5 -9.83 0.03 -7.14
C LYS A 5 -9.11 0.95 -6.17
N VAL A 6 -8.39 0.36 -5.23
CA VAL A 6 -7.56 1.07 -4.25
C VAL A 6 -6.12 0.61 -4.41
N VAL A 7 -5.20 1.56 -4.43
CA VAL A 7 -3.76 1.29 -4.44
C VAL A 7 -3.19 1.69 -3.09
N LEU A 8 -2.48 0.77 -2.44
CA LEU A 8 -1.80 1.01 -1.18
C LEU A 8 -0.30 1.02 -1.42
N VAL A 9 0.34 2.15 -1.19
CA VAL A 9 1.79 2.30 -1.30
C VAL A 9 2.40 2.22 0.09
N GLY A 10 3.21 1.22 0.31
CA GLY A 10 3.82 0.91 1.60
C GLY A 10 3.12 -0.27 2.26
N THR A 11 3.86 -1.37 2.44
CA THR A 11 3.34 -2.60 3.06
C THR A 11 3.96 -2.83 4.43
N GLY A 12 4.25 -1.75 5.16
CA GLY A 12 4.67 -1.80 6.54
C GLY A 12 3.50 -2.10 7.47
N PHE A 13 3.72 -1.98 8.77
CA PHE A 13 2.72 -2.35 9.77
C PHE A 13 1.40 -1.58 9.61
N VAL A 14 1.46 -0.26 9.40
CA VAL A 14 0.25 0.57 9.24
C VAL A 14 -0.48 0.22 7.95
N GLY A 15 0.27 0.09 6.84
CA GLY A 15 -0.32 -0.23 5.54
C GLY A 15 -1.03 -1.56 5.55
N MET A 16 -0.40 -2.58 6.12
CA MET A 16 -1.02 -3.91 6.20
C MET A 16 -2.20 -3.95 7.16
N SER A 17 -2.19 -3.17 8.23
CA SER A 17 -3.36 -3.03 9.11
C SER A 17 -4.56 -2.46 8.36
N MET A 18 -4.34 -1.46 7.50
CA MET A 18 -5.39 -0.93 6.64
C MET A 18 -5.89 -1.97 5.64
N ALA A 19 -4.98 -2.73 5.04
CA ALA A 19 -5.33 -3.76 4.06
C ALA A 19 -6.24 -4.83 4.69
N TYR A 20 -5.90 -5.32 5.86
CA TYR A 20 -6.74 -6.27 6.59
C TYR A 20 -8.10 -5.68 6.95
N SER A 21 -8.15 -4.42 7.35
CA SER A 21 -9.42 -3.74 7.65
C SER A 21 -10.30 -3.63 6.41
N MET A 22 -9.72 -3.30 5.27
CA MET A 22 -10.45 -3.24 3.99
C MET A 22 -10.97 -4.59 3.58
N LEU A 23 -10.17 -5.64 3.75
CA LEU A 23 -10.59 -7.02 3.47
C LEU A 23 -11.80 -7.44 4.30
N ASN A 24 -11.77 -7.13 5.60
CA ASN A 24 -12.84 -7.50 6.52
C ASN A 24 -14.12 -6.70 6.31
N ARG A 25 -14.01 -5.44 5.91
CA ARG A 25 -15.18 -4.58 5.67
C ARG A 25 -15.82 -4.79 4.30
N GLY A 26 -15.02 -5.14 3.30
CA GLY A 26 -15.49 -5.22 1.94
C GLY A 26 -15.70 -3.84 1.31
N GLY A 27 -16.42 -3.78 0.21
CA GLY A 27 -16.70 -2.53 -0.51
C GLY A 27 -15.62 -2.14 -1.51
N ILE A 28 -14.55 -2.92 -1.63
CA ILE A 28 -13.45 -2.71 -2.55
C ILE A 28 -13.37 -3.89 -3.49
N ASN A 29 -13.24 -3.64 -4.79
CA ASN A 29 -13.18 -4.71 -5.80
C ASN A 29 -11.75 -5.15 -6.09
N GLU A 30 -10.80 -4.23 -6.02
CA GLU A 30 -9.40 -4.53 -6.31
C GLU A 30 -8.50 -3.77 -5.36
N LEU A 31 -7.53 -4.45 -4.76
CA LEU A 31 -6.51 -3.87 -3.89
C LEU A 31 -5.15 -4.17 -4.49
N VAL A 32 -4.38 -3.13 -4.80
CA VAL A 32 -3.01 -3.26 -5.32
C VAL A 32 -2.04 -2.82 -4.23
N LEU A 33 -1.05 -3.67 -3.96
CA LEU A 33 0.00 -3.40 -2.98
C LEU A 33 1.28 -3.01 -3.69
N ILE A 34 1.88 -1.90 -3.30
CA ILE A 34 3.14 -1.40 -3.87
C ILE A 34 4.13 -1.16 -2.73
N ASP A 35 5.33 -1.69 -2.87
CA ASP A 35 6.45 -1.44 -1.97
C ASP A 35 7.76 -1.58 -2.75
N ILE A 36 8.84 -0.99 -2.25
CA ILE A 36 10.18 -1.17 -2.83
C ILE A 36 10.65 -2.61 -2.67
N ASP A 37 10.23 -3.30 -1.62
CA ASP A 37 10.49 -4.72 -1.42
C ASP A 37 9.38 -5.54 -2.09
N LYS A 38 9.60 -5.92 -3.33
CA LYS A 38 8.61 -6.65 -4.12
C LYS A 38 8.33 -8.05 -3.60
N ASP A 39 9.34 -8.73 -3.07
CA ASP A 39 9.16 -10.07 -2.50
C ASP A 39 8.26 -10.03 -1.27
N LYS A 40 8.44 -9.01 -0.42
CA LYS A 40 7.58 -8.78 0.72
C LYS A 40 6.14 -8.52 0.27
N THR A 41 5.95 -7.70 -0.75
CA THR A 41 4.63 -7.36 -1.27
C THR A 41 3.92 -8.59 -1.81
N ILE A 42 4.61 -9.47 -2.51
CA ILE A 42 4.07 -10.73 -3.00
C ILE A 42 3.64 -11.64 -1.84
N GLY A 43 4.47 -11.74 -0.78
CA GLY A 43 4.14 -12.51 0.40
C GLY A 43 2.88 -11.99 1.11
N GLU A 44 2.75 -10.67 1.24
CA GLU A 44 1.57 -10.05 1.84
C GLU A 44 0.31 -10.25 0.99
N GLU A 45 0.45 -10.18 -0.33
CA GLU A 45 -0.66 -10.49 -1.24
C GLU A 45 -1.15 -11.91 -1.04
N MET A 46 -0.25 -12.89 -0.91
CA MET A 46 -0.61 -14.28 -0.67
C MET A 46 -1.34 -14.45 0.67
N ASP A 47 -0.87 -13.80 1.73
CA ASP A 47 -1.52 -13.86 3.04
C ASP A 47 -2.94 -13.31 3.00
N LEU A 48 -3.14 -12.17 2.36
CA LEU A 48 -4.46 -11.56 2.21
C LEU A 48 -5.38 -12.42 1.36
N SER A 49 -4.87 -12.96 0.26
CA SER A 49 -5.64 -13.82 -0.65
C SER A 49 -6.11 -15.10 0.04
N HIS A 50 -5.32 -15.65 0.94
CA HIS A 50 -5.71 -16.84 1.72
C HIS A 50 -6.87 -16.54 2.68
N GLY A 51 -7.06 -15.28 3.06
CA GLY A 51 -8.18 -14.86 3.91
C GLY A 51 -9.48 -14.57 3.16
N LEU A 52 -9.42 -14.46 1.83
CA LEU A 52 -10.60 -14.10 1.01
C LEU A 52 -11.81 -15.02 1.18
N PRO A 53 -11.65 -16.36 1.32
CA PRO A 53 -12.82 -17.23 1.53
C PRO A 53 -13.63 -16.90 2.78
N PHE A 54 -13.03 -16.23 3.76
CA PHE A 54 -13.65 -15.85 5.02
C PHE A 54 -14.11 -14.38 5.03
N ALA A 55 -13.83 -13.61 3.99
CA ALA A 55 -14.19 -12.20 3.90
C ALA A 55 -15.66 -12.04 3.47
N PRO A 56 -16.33 -10.94 3.89
CA PRO A 56 -17.73 -10.71 3.51
C PRO A 56 -17.92 -10.46 2.02
N GLN A 57 -16.88 -10.00 1.33
CA GLN A 57 -16.90 -9.81 -0.12
C GLN A 57 -15.61 -10.32 -0.73
N LYS A 58 -15.72 -10.81 -1.96
CA LYS A 58 -14.53 -11.16 -2.74
C LYS A 58 -13.89 -9.92 -3.31
N MET A 59 -12.56 -9.85 -3.28
CA MET A 59 -11.80 -8.81 -3.95
C MET A 59 -10.57 -9.42 -4.61
N VAL A 60 -10.05 -8.72 -5.62
CA VAL A 60 -8.80 -9.10 -6.27
C VAL A 60 -7.66 -8.37 -5.55
N ILE A 61 -6.65 -9.11 -5.10
CA ILE A 61 -5.48 -8.56 -4.42
C ILE A 61 -4.26 -8.84 -5.28
N LYS A 62 -3.49 -7.78 -5.57
CA LYS A 62 -2.31 -7.87 -6.44
C LYS A 62 -1.13 -7.16 -5.81
N ALA A 63 0.08 -7.69 -6.04
CA ALA A 63 1.31 -6.93 -5.90
C ALA A 63 1.58 -6.25 -7.25
N GLY A 64 1.91 -4.96 -7.25
CA GLY A 64 2.05 -4.23 -8.49
C GLY A 64 3.05 -3.07 -8.41
N ASP A 65 3.07 -2.29 -9.44
CA ASP A 65 3.90 -1.09 -9.60
C ASP A 65 3.02 0.16 -9.77
N TYR A 66 3.67 1.31 -9.89
CA TYR A 66 2.99 2.61 -9.98
C TYR A 66 2.12 2.78 -11.21
N ASP A 67 2.32 1.98 -12.26
CA ASP A 67 1.44 1.98 -13.42
C ASP A 67 -0.01 1.62 -13.06
N GLN A 68 -0.21 0.88 -11.98
CA GLN A 68 -1.53 0.52 -11.48
C GLN A 68 -2.30 1.72 -10.91
N CYS A 69 -1.62 2.83 -10.62
CA CYS A 69 -2.27 4.03 -10.07
C CYS A 69 -3.09 4.80 -11.10
N LYS A 70 -2.88 4.57 -12.38
CA LYS A 70 -3.51 5.35 -13.46
C LYS A 70 -5.04 5.29 -13.43
N ASP A 71 -5.60 4.13 -13.10
CA ASP A 71 -7.03 3.91 -13.07
C ASP A 71 -7.58 3.67 -11.65
N ALA A 72 -6.78 3.96 -10.63
CA ALA A 72 -7.19 3.80 -9.24
C ALA A 72 -8.19 4.87 -8.83
N GLN A 73 -9.18 4.48 -8.05
CA GLN A 73 -10.13 5.40 -7.44
C GLN A 73 -9.52 6.13 -6.25
N VAL A 74 -8.72 5.42 -5.45
CA VAL A 74 -8.04 5.97 -4.28
C VAL A 74 -6.63 5.41 -4.22
N VAL A 75 -5.66 6.26 -3.89
CA VAL A 75 -4.29 5.85 -3.60
C VAL A 75 -3.97 6.25 -2.18
N VAL A 76 -3.58 5.29 -1.35
CA VAL A 76 -3.21 5.51 0.05
C VAL A 76 -1.71 5.31 0.18
N ILE A 77 -1.03 6.27 0.78
CA ILE A 77 0.42 6.22 0.97
C ILE A 77 0.72 6.11 2.46
N THR A 78 1.33 4.99 2.86
CA THR A 78 1.76 4.75 4.23
C THR A 78 3.27 4.50 4.30
N ALA A 79 3.98 4.84 3.23
CA ALA A 79 5.42 4.61 3.14
C ALA A 79 6.20 5.58 4.03
N GLY A 80 7.36 5.13 4.49
CA GLY A 80 8.28 5.87 5.32
C GLY A 80 9.21 4.92 6.02
N ILE A 81 10.26 5.44 6.61
CA ILE A 81 11.20 4.65 7.40
C ILE A 81 11.08 5.00 8.88
N PRO A 82 11.32 4.03 9.80
CA PRO A 82 11.32 4.32 11.22
C PRO A 82 12.56 5.11 11.62
N GLN A 83 12.48 5.83 12.74
CA GLN A 83 13.61 6.56 13.31
C GLN A 83 14.72 5.59 13.70
N LYS A 84 15.93 5.87 13.23
CA LYS A 84 17.12 5.08 13.57
C LYS A 84 17.72 5.55 14.90
N PRO A 85 18.42 4.68 15.65
CA PRO A 85 19.15 5.12 16.83
C PRO A 85 20.10 6.26 16.52
N GLY A 86 20.07 7.32 17.33
CA GLY A 86 20.90 8.51 17.13
C GLY A 86 20.40 9.49 16.08
N GLN A 87 19.34 9.18 15.35
CA GLN A 87 18.75 10.06 14.36
C GLN A 87 17.77 11.03 15.02
N SER A 88 17.85 12.31 14.68
CA SER A 88 16.90 13.31 15.16
C SER A 88 15.55 13.18 14.45
N ARG A 89 14.49 13.70 15.06
CA ARG A 89 13.17 13.76 14.42
C ARG A 89 13.18 14.63 13.16
N LEU A 90 14.00 15.68 13.15
CA LEU A 90 14.14 16.54 11.97
C LEU A 90 14.77 15.78 10.80
N GLU A 91 15.83 15.01 11.06
CA GLU A 91 16.45 14.17 10.03
C GLU A 91 15.48 13.13 9.49
N LEU A 92 14.71 12.48 10.37
CA LEU A 92 13.69 11.53 9.96
C LEU A 92 12.61 12.19 9.11
N ALA A 93 12.15 13.38 9.49
CA ALA A 93 11.15 14.13 8.74
C ALA A 93 11.66 14.50 7.34
N GLN A 94 12.92 14.92 7.25
CA GLN A 94 13.53 15.24 5.96
C GLN A 94 13.62 14.03 5.05
N THR A 95 14.04 12.88 5.59
CA THR A 95 14.13 11.63 4.83
C THR A 95 12.76 11.16 4.36
N ASN A 96 11.77 11.16 5.24
CA ASN A 96 10.42 10.73 4.90
C ASN A 96 9.73 11.69 3.93
N THR A 97 10.02 12.98 4.01
CA THR A 97 9.53 13.97 3.03
C THR A 97 10.06 13.68 1.64
N LYS A 98 11.34 13.32 1.52
CA LYS A 98 11.94 12.92 0.25
C LYS A 98 11.28 11.68 -0.32
N ILE A 99 11.06 10.67 0.52
CA ILE A 99 10.39 9.43 0.12
C ILE A 99 8.99 9.73 -0.38
N MET A 100 8.23 10.54 0.34
CA MET A 100 6.87 10.91 -0.03
C MET A 100 6.85 11.67 -1.36
N LYS A 101 7.81 12.57 -1.58
CA LYS A 101 7.94 13.31 -2.83
C LYS A 101 8.17 12.38 -4.01
N GLU A 102 9.10 11.45 -3.90
CA GLU A 102 9.41 10.48 -4.94
C GLU A 102 8.21 9.61 -5.27
N ILE A 103 7.51 9.10 -4.26
CA ILE A 103 6.32 8.29 -4.42
C ILE A 103 5.23 9.09 -5.15
N THR A 104 4.99 10.32 -4.72
CA THR A 104 3.97 11.18 -5.32
C THR A 104 4.29 11.46 -6.80
N GLU A 105 5.55 11.75 -7.12
CA GLU A 105 5.99 11.96 -8.49
C GLU A 105 5.74 10.71 -9.35
N ASN A 106 6.04 9.52 -8.82
CA ASN A 106 5.80 8.27 -9.54
C ASN A 106 4.30 8.01 -9.77
N ILE A 107 3.46 8.33 -8.79
CA ILE A 107 2.00 8.17 -8.91
C ILE A 107 1.44 9.10 -9.99
N MET A 108 1.93 10.32 -10.04
CA MET A 108 1.43 11.35 -10.96
C MET A 108 2.04 11.27 -12.36
N ALA A 109 3.01 10.40 -12.56
CA ALA A 109 3.66 10.23 -13.85
C ALA A 109 2.73 9.62 -14.92
#